data_7af75b4dbadf6fb87dbf208c058f826e
#
_entry.id   7af75b4dbadf6fb87dbf208c058f826e
#
_cell.length_a   1.000
_cell.length_b   1.000
_cell.length_c   1.000
_cell.angle_alpha   90.00
_cell.angle_beta   90.00
_cell.angle_gamma   90.00
#
_symmetry.space_group_name_H-M   'P 1'
#
loop_
_entity.id
_entity.type
_entity.pdbx_description
1 polymer ?
#
loop_
_entity_poly.entity_id
_entity_poly.type
_entity_poly.pdbx_seq_one_letter_code
_entity_poly.pdbx_strand_id
1 'polypeptide(L)'
;MLSRFFLLLVITAPSVCAQISSFPRPSYFHEIFARPVTQVQLQAPAHLSDYLVEGKEGKKLELSLKSYLDLVMANNTDIAVSRLTVSVAENAITRAFSPFDPFASGLFTSTQSKTPSSTVLQGASTLDTLTQPATFSFSQLLPTGTNYSVSFSGTKTSTNSSYQNYDPSIATALTFSFTQPLIKNRGTGVNRLPILIARSRLRVTEYNLRDSVMQLVMNAENAYWDLVQARDNLKVQEKGLELANEALKRSQRELELGAMSPLDIYQPEQNRATAEISVLQARFALDQSEDALRKQMGADLDPAFRHIPIALTEGTEVPTDMSPLDVETEVRRALQYRPDLKAANQVLDVDDLQIRTAKNSIMPDLSLLGFYTSQGQGGDFYPLTTNLSGTTVVGPVTPGGVGDAVNQMFGFGYPVIEFGVQLRLPIRNRAAAADLADATVAKKRDSLTVRSVEQTVRLDVLTAASQVESSKNSVKLAHVALDFAQKYLAAEQKKYELGTSQIYFVLQAQQSLVNAESALVQNSIAYKRSVLNLLRRTGELLDERGIQLQ
;
A
#
# COMPACT_ATOMS: atom_id res chain seq x y z
N MET A 1 -49.89 1.38 -33.58
CA MET A 1 -49.11 0.17 -33.29
C MET A 1 -47.70 0.45 -32.69
N LEU A 2 -47.48 1.64 -32.16
CA LEU A 2 -46.15 2.05 -31.59
C LEU A 2 -46.11 2.12 -30.04
N SER A 3 -47.20 1.72 -29.36
CA SER A 3 -47.32 1.80 -27.90
C SER A 3 -46.81 0.56 -27.14
N ARG A 4 -46.36 -0.50 -27.81
CA ARG A 4 -45.96 -1.76 -27.16
C ARG A 4 -44.45 -2.03 -27.13
N PHE A 5 -43.62 -1.17 -27.71
CA PHE A 5 -42.17 -1.40 -27.74
C PHE A 5 -41.40 -0.67 -26.62
N PHE A 6 -42.05 0.26 -25.90
CA PHE A 6 -41.38 1.04 -24.84
C PHE A 6 -41.52 0.42 -23.44
N LEU A 7 -42.31 -0.66 -23.30
CA LEU A 7 -42.61 -1.27 -21.98
C LEU A 7 -41.74 -2.50 -21.65
N LEU A 8 -40.79 -2.86 -22.50
CA LEU A 8 -39.97 -4.07 -22.31
C LEU A 8 -38.54 -3.82 -21.86
N LEU A 9 -38.16 -2.56 -21.59
CA LEU A 9 -36.82 -2.21 -21.16
C LEU A 9 -36.70 -1.83 -19.66
N VAL A 10 -37.79 -1.94 -18.90
CA VAL A 10 -37.83 -1.50 -17.49
C VAL A 10 -38.03 -2.66 -16.49
N ILE A 11 -38.26 -3.87 -16.95
CA ILE A 11 -38.53 -4.98 -16.02
C ILE A 11 -37.50 -6.09 -16.23
N THR A 12 -36.32 -5.94 -15.68
CA THR A 12 -35.51 -6.97 -15.00
C THR A 12 -34.34 -6.30 -14.30
N ALA A 13 -34.61 -5.55 -13.24
CA ALA A 13 -33.62 -5.40 -12.20
C ALA A 13 -33.72 -6.65 -11.32
N PRO A 14 -32.78 -7.61 -11.39
CA PRO A 14 -32.74 -8.66 -10.39
C PRO A 14 -32.36 -8.00 -9.06
N SER A 15 -33.17 -8.25 -8.06
CA SER A 15 -32.87 -7.94 -6.65
C SER A 15 -31.52 -8.56 -6.32
N VAL A 16 -30.48 -7.75 -6.30
CA VAL A 16 -29.16 -8.16 -5.84
C VAL A 16 -29.23 -8.22 -4.33
N CYS A 17 -29.64 -9.38 -3.80
CA CYS A 17 -29.24 -9.76 -2.46
C CYS A 17 -27.73 -9.93 -2.45
N ALA A 18 -27.04 -9.02 -1.77
CA ALA A 18 -25.60 -9.06 -1.57
C ALA A 18 -25.22 -10.32 -0.79
N GLN A 19 -24.80 -11.37 -1.48
CA GLN A 19 -23.95 -12.41 -0.93
C GLN A 19 -22.49 -12.08 -1.29
N ILE A 20 -21.74 -11.74 -0.27
CA ILE A 20 -20.30 -11.35 -0.33
C ILE A 20 -19.40 -12.57 -0.62
N SER A 21 -19.79 -13.55 -1.42
CA SER A 21 -18.93 -14.72 -1.65
C SER A 21 -18.98 -15.34 -3.02
N SER A 22 -19.58 -14.70 -4.00
CA SER A 22 -19.42 -15.15 -5.37
C SER A 22 -19.22 -13.93 -6.27
N PHE A 23 -18.03 -13.82 -6.86
CA PHE A 23 -17.84 -12.94 -7.99
C PHE A 23 -18.96 -13.21 -9.00
N PRO A 24 -19.70 -12.19 -9.47
CA PRO A 24 -20.71 -12.41 -10.47
C PRO A 24 -20.05 -13.10 -11.67
N ARG A 25 -20.71 -14.15 -12.21
CA ARG A 25 -20.24 -14.76 -13.46
C ARG A 25 -20.14 -13.65 -14.50
N PRO A 26 -19.02 -13.51 -15.21
CA PRO A 26 -18.86 -12.45 -16.18
C PRO A 26 -20.00 -12.54 -17.20
N SER A 27 -20.76 -11.46 -17.36
CA SER A 27 -21.73 -11.35 -18.45
C SER A 27 -20.96 -11.10 -19.75
N TYR A 28 -21.53 -11.43 -20.90
CA TYR A 28 -20.93 -11.17 -22.22
C TYR A 28 -20.44 -9.73 -22.37
N PHE A 29 -21.19 -8.74 -21.87
CA PHE A 29 -20.78 -7.34 -21.87
C PHE A 29 -19.62 -7.08 -20.90
N HIS A 30 -19.58 -7.77 -19.77
CA HIS A 30 -18.50 -7.63 -18.81
C HIS A 30 -17.18 -8.16 -19.38
N GLU A 31 -17.20 -9.27 -20.11
CA GLU A 31 -16.00 -9.82 -20.79
C GLU A 31 -15.45 -8.91 -21.89
N ILE A 32 -16.34 -8.22 -22.63
CA ILE A 32 -15.93 -7.30 -23.71
C ILE A 32 -15.34 -5.99 -23.14
N PHE A 33 -15.91 -5.45 -22.06
CA PHE A 33 -15.59 -4.12 -21.58
C PHE A 33 -14.80 -4.10 -20.25
N ALA A 34 -14.88 -5.15 -19.45
CA ALA A 34 -14.08 -5.25 -18.25
C ALA A 34 -12.68 -5.79 -18.56
N ARG A 35 -11.65 -5.00 -18.26
CA ARG A 35 -10.30 -5.54 -18.15
C ARG A 35 -10.27 -6.56 -17.01
N PRO A 36 -9.55 -7.68 -17.16
CA PRO A 36 -9.38 -8.62 -16.05
C PRO A 36 -8.80 -7.85 -14.86
N VAL A 37 -9.55 -7.82 -13.77
CA VAL A 37 -9.02 -7.33 -12.50
C VAL A 37 -7.88 -8.25 -12.13
N THR A 38 -6.67 -7.72 -12.03
CA THR A 38 -5.52 -8.49 -11.55
C THR A 38 -5.86 -8.97 -10.15
N GLN A 39 -6.12 -10.27 -10.01
CA GLN A 39 -6.34 -10.86 -8.70
C GLN A 39 -5.01 -10.84 -7.97
N VAL A 40 -4.96 -10.09 -6.87
CA VAL A 40 -3.81 -10.12 -5.97
C VAL A 40 -3.85 -11.48 -5.27
N GLN A 41 -2.97 -12.40 -5.67
CA GLN A 41 -2.79 -13.66 -4.99
C GLN A 41 -1.95 -13.40 -3.75
N LEU A 42 -2.57 -13.51 -2.58
CA LEU A 42 -1.81 -13.57 -1.33
C LEU A 42 -1.07 -14.92 -1.30
N GLN A 43 0.19 -14.87 -0.91
CA GLN A 43 0.99 -16.07 -0.70
C GLN A 43 0.28 -16.98 0.31
N ALA A 44 0.18 -18.28 0.03
CA ALA A 44 -0.39 -19.21 0.99
C ALA A 44 0.43 -19.17 2.29
N PRO A 45 -0.22 -19.13 3.47
CA PRO A 45 0.49 -19.12 4.73
C PRO A 45 1.36 -20.37 4.85
N ALA A 46 2.57 -20.23 5.40
CA ALA A 46 3.44 -21.37 5.69
C ALA A 46 2.78 -22.21 6.80
N HIS A 47 2.75 -23.54 6.60
CA HIS A 47 2.16 -24.42 7.59
C HIS A 47 3.07 -24.56 8.80
N LEU A 48 2.58 -24.18 9.99
CA LEU A 48 3.28 -24.33 11.26
C LEU A 48 3.59 -25.80 11.60
N SER A 49 2.81 -26.74 11.04
CA SER A 49 3.04 -28.18 11.17
C SER A 49 4.43 -28.63 10.74
N ASP A 50 5.07 -27.94 9.80
CA ASP A 50 6.36 -28.32 9.24
C ASP A 50 7.54 -28.10 10.23
N TYR A 51 7.29 -27.30 11.28
CA TYR A 51 8.28 -26.98 12.34
C TYR A 51 7.98 -27.71 13.66
N LEU A 52 7.02 -28.65 13.67
CA LEU A 52 6.71 -29.46 14.84
C LEU A 52 7.66 -30.65 14.95
N VAL A 53 8.41 -30.71 16.04
CA VAL A 53 9.28 -31.84 16.35
C VAL A 53 8.62 -32.68 17.45
N GLU A 54 8.48 -34.00 17.22
CA GLU A 54 8.01 -34.95 18.24
C GLU A 54 9.17 -35.30 19.19
N GLY A 55 9.12 -34.77 20.40
CA GLY A 55 10.05 -35.07 21.47
C GLY A 55 9.51 -36.10 22.46
N LYS A 56 10.34 -36.58 23.41
CA LYS A 56 9.92 -37.55 24.47
C LYS A 56 8.78 -37.04 25.36
N GLU A 57 8.55 -35.73 25.42
CA GLU A 57 7.53 -35.08 26.25
C GLU A 57 6.33 -34.54 25.44
N GLY A 58 6.18 -34.95 24.17
CA GLY A 58 5.13 -34.47 23.26
C GLY A 58 5.65 -33.61 22.11
N LYS A 59 4.71 -32.99 21.38
CA LYS A 59 5.06 -32.10 20.26
C LYS A 59 5.62 -30.78 20.81
N LYS A 60 6.79 -30.39 20.34
CA LYS A 60 7.41 -29.08 20.64
C LYS A 60 7.62 -28.34 19.33
N LEU A 61 7.45 -27.04 19.34
CA LEU A 61 7.78 -26.17 18.21
C LEU A 61 9.21 -25.70 18.36
N GLU A 62 10.13 -26.29 17.59
CA GLU A 62 11.56 -25.91 17.64
C GLU A 62 11.82 -24.80 16.64
N LEU A 63 12.20 -23.62 17.13
CA LEU A 63 12.41 -22.42 16.34
C LEU A 63 13.83 -21.88 16.51
N SER A 64 14.58 -21.84 15.40
CA SER A 64 15.74 -20.97 15.27
C SER A 64 15.28 -19.56 14.92
N LEU A 65 16.14 -18.56 15.17
CA LEU A 65 15.84 -17.18 14.78
C LEU A 65 15.50 -17.07 13.29
N LYS A 66 16.25 -17.78 12.43
CA LYS A 66 16.00 -17.79 10.98
C LYS A 66 14.64 -18.39 10.65
N SER A 67 14.34 -19.60 11.14
CA SER A 67 13.05 -20.27 10.90
C SER A 67 11.88 -19.44 11.40
N TYR A 68 12.05 -18.77 12.53
CA TYR A 68 11.05 -17.87 13.08
C TYR A 68 10.81 -16.67 12.16
N LEU A 69 11.87 -16.00 11.68
CA LEU A 69 11.72 -14.87 10.76
C LEU A 69 11.11 -15.29 9.42
N ASP A 70 11.44 -16.46 8.91
CA ASP A 70 10.81 -17.01 7.68
C ASP A 70 9.29 -17.21 7.87
N LEU A 71 8.86 -17.74 9.02
CA LEU A 71 7.44 -17.86 9.38
C LEU A 71 6.75 -16.49 9.50
N VAL A 72 7.39 -15.52 10.15
CA VAL A 72 6.87 -14.16 10.27
C VAL A 72 6.71 -13.53 8.89
N MET A 73 7.71 -13.66 8.01
CA MET A 73 7.64 -13.11 6.65
C MET A 73 6.52 -13.72 5.80
N ALA A 74 6.19 -14.99 6.04
CA ALA A 74 5.14 -15.70 5.32
C ALA A 74 3.74 -15.41 5.86
N ASN A 75 3.57 -15.32 7.19
CA ASN A 75 2.27 -15.37 7.83
C ASN A 75 1.83 -14.04 8.48
N ASN A 76 2.74 -13.10 8.70
CA ASN A 76 2.41 -11.86 9.40
C ASN A 76 1.49 -10.98 8.54
N THR A 77 0.33 -10.64 9.11
CA THR A 77 -0.71 -9.85 8.44
C THR A 77 -0.28 -8.41 8.13
N ASP A 78 0.55 -7.80 8.98
CA ASP A 78 1.02 -6.43 8.77
C ASP A 78 1.99 -6.36 7.58
N ILE A 79 2.80 -7.42 7.38
CA ILE A 79 3.65 -7.55 6.19
C ILE A 79 2.79 -7.74 4.94
N ALA A 80 1.75 -8.58 5.00
CA ALA A 80 0.83 -8.79 3.89
C ALA A 80 0.11 -7.48 3.51
N VAL A 81 -0.41 -6.73 4.48
CA VAL A 81 -1.03 -5.40 4.27
C VAL A 81 -0.03 -4.42 3.66
N SER A 82 1.21 -4.40 4.14
CA SER A 82 2.26 -3.51 3.61
C SER A 82 2.59 -3.82 2.14
N ARG A 83 2.62 -5.11 1.75
CA ARG A 83 2.80 -5.53 0.34
C ARG A 83 1.66 -5.05 -0.56
N LEU A 84 0.41 -5.08 -0.08
CA LEU A 84 -0.74 -4.61 -0.85
C LEU A 84 -0.65 -3.11 -1.21
N THR A 85 0.06 -2.30 -0.45
CA THR A 85 0.27 -0.87 -0.78
C THR A 85 1.06 -0.69 -2.09
N VAL A 86 1.98 -1.61 -2.40
CA VAL A 86 2.72 -1.61 -3.68
C VAL A 86 1.78 -1.92 -4.84
N SER A 87 0.89 -2.92 -4.68
CA SER A 87 -0.11 -3.24 -5.72
C SER A 87 -1.06 -2.07 -6.00
N VAL A 88 -1.40 -1.26 -4.98
CA VAL A 88 -2.17 -0.01 -5.18
C VAL A 88 -1.36 1.00 -6.02
N ALA A 89 -0.05 1.13 -5.79
CA ALA A 89 0.82 2.01 -6.55
C ALA A 89 1.03 1.52 -8.00
N GLU A 90 1.08 0.19 -8.24
CA GLU A 90 1.08 -0.40 -9.58
C GLU A 90 -0.22 -0.09 -10.34
N ASN A 91 -1.37 -0.22 -9.67
CA ASN A 91 -2.66 0.15 -10.24
C ASN A 91 -2.74 1.65 -10.58
N ALA A 92 -2.03 2.51 -9.84
CA ALA A 92 -1.93 3.93 -10.17
C ALA A 92 -1.19 4.17 -11.49
N ILE A 93 -0.20 3.33 -11.86
CA ILE A 93 0.44 3.38 -13.18
C ILE A 93 -0.58 3.04 -14.27
N THR A 94 -1.34 1.96 -14.10
CA THR A 94 -2.40 1.57 -15.04
C THR A 94 -3.42 2.70 -15.21
N ARG A 95 -3.83 3.33 -14.11
CA ARG A 95 -4.74 4.49 -14.15
C ARG A 95 -4.14 5.69 -14.90
N ALA A 96 -2.82 5.89 -14.82
CA ALA A 96 -2.15 6.98 -15.52
C ALA A 96 -2.15 6.82 -17.06
N PHE A 97 -2.44 5.61 -17.59
CA PHE A 97 -2.66 5.39 -19.02
C PHE A 97 -4.08 5.75 -19.47
N SER A 98 -5.05 5.88 -18.56
CA SER A 98 -6.47 6.14 -18.88
C SER A 98 -6.72 7.29 -19.85
N PRO A 99 -5.97 8.41 -19.86
CA PRO A 99 -6.16 9.46 -20.86
C PRO A 99 -5.97 9.01 -22.31
N PHE A 100 -5.24 7.92 -22.53
CA PHE A 100 -4.96 7.35 -23.86
C PHE A 100 -5.91 6.23 -24.25
N ASP A 101 -6.81 5.84 -23.36
CA ASP A 101 -7.80 4.81 -23.67
C ASP A 101 -8.81 5.33 -24.70
N PRO A 102 -9.19 4.51 -25.68
CA PRO A 102 -10.23 4.87 -26.63
C PRO A 102 -11.59 4.97 -25.94
N PHE A 103 -12.37 5.94 -26.34
CA PHE A 103 -13.71 6.17 -25.82
C PHE A 103 -14.73 6.08 -26.96
N ALA A 104 -15.74 5.24 -26.80
CA ALA A 104 -16.87 5.14 -27.71
C ALA A 104 -18.14 5.61 -26.99
N SER A 105 -18.95 6.41 -27.67
CA SER A 105 -20.23 6.87 -27.15
C SER A 105 -21.31 6.81 -28.22
N GLY A 106 -22.52 6.51 -27.78
CA GLY A 106 -23.71 6.53 -28.61
C GLY A 106 -24.81 7.34 -27.94
N LEU A 107 -25.49 8.19 -28.69
CA LEU A 107 -26.61 8.99 -28.23
C LEU A 107 -27.75 8.90 -29.25
N PHE A 108 -28.94 8.63 -28.78
CA PHE A 108 -30.19 8.77 -29.55
C PHE A 108 -31.16 9.59 -28.73
N THR A 109 -31.77 10.60 -29.37
CA THR A 109 -32.83 11.38 -28.75
C THR A 109 -34.02 11.50 -29.72
N SER A 110 -35.22 11.75 -29.22
CA SER A 110 -36.40 12.02 -30.00
C SER A 110 -37.11 13.23 -29.41
N THR A 111 -37.16 14.29 -30.17
CA THR A 111 -37.75 15.56 -29.74
C THR A 111 -38.88 15.94 -30.67
N GLN A 112 -40.08 16.10 -30.13
CA GLN A 112 -41.22 16.69 -30.82
C GLN A 112 -41.39 18.13 -30.34
N SER A 113 -41.41 19.07 -31.27
CA SER A 113 -41.58 20.50 -31.01
C SER A 113 -42.79 21.03 -31.74
N LYS A 114 -43.66 21.75 -31.03
CA LYS A 114 -44.79 22.49 -31.61
C LYS A 114 -44.54 23.98 -31.36
N THR A 115 -44.39 24.71 -32.45
CA THR A 115 -44.14 26.15 -32.39
C THR A 115 -45.16 26.90 -33.26
N PRO A 116 -45.64 28.10 -32.84
CA PRO A 116 -46.46 28.94 -33.71
C PRO A 116 -45.69 29.28 -34.99
N SER A 117 -46.36 29.27 -36.12
CA SER A 117 -45.75 29.64 -37.39
C SER A 117 -45.33 31.11 -37.36
N SER A 118 -44.10 31.40 -37.76
CA SER A 118 -43.56 32.77 -37.81
C SER A 118 -43.70 33.42 -39.20
N THR A 119 -44.02 32.62 -40.26
CA THR A 119 -44.17 33.11 -41.64
C THR A 119 -45.25 32.34 -42.38
N VAL A 120 -45.94 32.99 -43.30
CA VAL A 120 -46.96 32.37 -44.20
C VAL A 120 -46.31 31.28 -45.06
N LEU A 121 -45.01 31.39 -45.35
CA LEU A 121 -44.24 30.42 -46.15
C LEU A 121 -44.15 29.03 -45.51
N GLN A 122 -44.47 28.86 -44.23
CA GLN A 122 -44.42 27.55 -43.54
C GLN A 122 -45.65 26.68 -43.87
N GLY A 123 -46.73 27.28 -44.48
CA GLY A 123 -47.88 26.56 -44.89
C GLY A 123 -48.76 25.95 -43.80
N ALA A 124 -48.45 26.19 -42.54
CA ALA A 124 -49.14 25.71 -41.35
C ALA A 124 -49.28 26.81 -40.33
N SER A 125 -50.34 26.90 -39.55
CA SER A 125 -50.50 27.85 -38.45
C SER A 125 -49.72 27.48 -37.24
N THR A 126 -49.38 26.19 -37.05
CA THR A 126 -48.53 25.63 -36.04
C THR A 126 -47.58 24.65 -36.71
N LEU A 127 -46.28 24.86 -36.52
CA LEU A 127 -45.24 23.96 -37.00
C LEU A 127 -45.04 22.83 -36.00
N ASP A 128 -45.28 21.59 -36.40
CA ASP A 128 -44.99 20.37 -35.62
C ASP A 128 -43.79 19.68 -36.26
N THR A 129 -42.70 19.58 -35.51
CA THR A 129 -41.43 19.01 -35.98
C THR A 129 -41.00 17.90 -35.06
N LEU A 130 -40.80 16.70 -35.60
CA LEU A 130 -40.19 15.57 -34.93
C LEU A 130 -38.75 15.43 -35.41
N THR A 131 -37.78 15.60 -34.50
CA THR A 131 -36.34 15.46 -34.78
C THR A 131 -35.76 14.30 -33.96
N GLN A 132 -35.13 13.37 -34.65
CA GLN A 132 -34.59 12.14 -34.09
C GLN A 132 -33.10 11.99 -34.48
N PRO A 133 -32.18 12.68 -33.79
CA PRO A 133 -30.76 12.52 -33.99
C PRO A 133 -30.26 11.21 -33.33
N ALA A 134 -29.41 10.50 -34.06
CA ALA A 134 -28.62 9.38 -33.60
C ALA A 134 -27.14 9.68 -33.87
N THR A 135 -26.31 9.66 -32.86
CA THR A 135 -24.85 9.89 -33.00
C THR A 135 -24.10 8.74 -32.40
N PHE A 136 -23.06 8.31 -33.09
CA PHE A 136 -22.05 7.37 -32.57
C PHE A 136 -20.67 7.98 -32.77
N SER A 137 -19.86 8.06 -31.72
CA SER A 137 -18.54 8.65 -31.81
C SER A 137 -17.50 7.77 -31.14
N PHE A 138 -16.34 7.71 -31.74
CA PHE A 138 -15.12 7.11 -31.21
C PHE A 138 -14.05 8.20 -31.15
N SER A 139 -13.36 8.31 -30.01
CA SER A 139 -12.27 9.29 -29.84
C SER A 139 -11.12 8.69 -29.04
N GLN A 140 -9.91 9.10 -29.35
CA GLN A 140 -8.71 8.68 -28.63
C GLN A 140 -7.65 9.78 -28.64
N LEU A 141 -7.01 9.95 -27.46
CA LEU A 141 -5.82 10.76 -27.33
C LEU A 141 -4.57 9.89 -27.52
N LEU A 142 -3.71 10.26 -28.47
CA LEU A 142 -2.44 9.58 -28.67
C LEU A 142 -1.36 10.14 -27.73
N PRO A 143 -0.32 9.35 -27.41
CA PRO A 143 0.80 9.84 -26.59
C PRO A 143 1.55 11.04 -27.18
N THR A 144 1.41 11.30 -28.46
CA THR A 144 1.93 12.49 -29.15
C THR A 144 1.21 13.78 -28.80
N GLY A 145 0.04 13.65 -28.12
CA GLY A 145 -0.88 14.75 -27.84
C GLY A 145 -1.95 14.93 -28.90
N THR A 146 -1.89 14.17 -30.01
CA THR A 146 -2.90 14.20 -31.06
C THR A 146 -4.19 13.58 -30.52
N ASN A 147 -5.28 14.34 -30.61
CA ASN A 147 -6.62 13.83 -30.40
C ASN A 147 -7.25 13.59 -31.76
N TYR A 148 -7.74 12.37 -32.01
CA TYR A 148 -8.52 12.08 -33.20
C TYR A 148 -9.89 11.53 -32.82
N SER A 149 -10.89 11.81 -33.66
CA SER A 149 -12.20 11.23 -33.50
C SER A 149 -12.84 10.86 -34.83
N VAL A 150 -13.67 9.84 -34.78
CA VAL A 150 -14.54 9.42 -35.87
C VAL A 150 -15.95 9.45 -35.34
N SER A 151 -16.82 10.20 -35.99
CA SER A 151 -18.25 10.28 -35.59
C SER A 151 -19.16 10.02 -36.78
N PHE A 152 -20.14 9.17 -36.54
CA PHE A 152 -21.30 9.00 -37.39
C PHE A 152 -22.47 9.74 -36.75
N SER A 153 -23.17 10.55 -37.54
CA SER A 153 -24.42 11.18 -37.13
C SER A 153 -25.48 10.94 -38.16
N GLY A 154 -26.66 10.60 -37.72
CA GLY A 154 -27.87 10.49 -38.55
C GLY A 154 -29.02 11.25 -37.89
N THR A 155 -29.68 12.13 -38.59
CA THR A 155 -30.81 12.89 -38.06
C THR A 155 -32.01 12.69 -38.98
N LYS A 156 -33.08 12.12 -38.43
CA LYS A 156 -34.36 12.07 -39.08
C LYS A 156 -35.23 13.24 -38.60
N THR A 157 -35.71 14.05 -39.53
CA THR A 157 -36.60 15.17 -39.24
C THR A 157 -37.88 14.99 -40.04
N SER A 158 -39.06 15.03 -39.41
CA SER A 158 -40.34 15.07 -40.03
C SER A 158 -41.11 16.32 -39.58
N THR A 159 -41.76 16.99 -40.51
CA THR A 159 -42.43 18.26 -40.23
C THR A 159 -43.70 18.40 -41.09
N ASN A 160 -44.66 19.18 -40.62
CA ASN A 160 -45.85 19.55 -41.36
C ASN A 160 -45.67 20.82 -42.22
N SER A 161 -44.42 21.25 -42.43
CA SER A 161 -44.12 22.39 -43.32
C SER A 161 -44.35 22.00 -44.80
N SER A 162 -45.09 22.80 -45.52
CA SER A 162 -45.45 22.53 -46.93
C SER A 162 -44.32 22.79 -47.93
N TYR A 163 -43.20 23.41 -47.51
CA TYR A 163 -42.06 23.79 -48.36
C TYR A 163 -40.83 22.97 -48.12
N GLN A 164 -40.99 21.71 -47.72
CA GLN A 164 -39.89 20.77 -47.54
C GLN A 164 -39.73 19.87 -48.76
N ASN A 165 -38.50 19.78 -49.31
CA ASN A 165 -38.24 18.86 -50.43
C ASN A 165 -38.08 17.40 -49.96
N TYR A 166 -37.83 17.17 -48.67
CA TYR A 166 -37.71 15.84 -48.08
C TYR A 166 -38.60 15.76 -46.84
N ASP A 167 -39.52 14.79 -46.76
CA ASP A 167 -40.27 14.47 -45.54
C ASP A 167 -40.61 12.98 -45.50
N PRO A 168 -40.04 12.22 -44.53
CA PRO A 168 -39.03 12.69 -43.55
C PRO A 168 -37.67 12.98 -44.18
N SER A 169 -37.04 14.07 -43.78
CA SER A 169 -35.67 14.39 -44.15
C SER A 169 -34.72 13.56 -43.30
N ILE A 170 -33.79 12.84 -43.93
CA ILE A 170 -32.78 11.99 -43.27
C ILE A 170 -31.39 12.48 -43.68
N ALA A 171 -30.74 13.22 -42.79
CA ALA A 171 -29.39 13.69 -43.00
C ALA A 171 -28.41 12.76 -42.27
N THR A 172 -27.39 12.29 -42.96
CA THR A 172 -26.28 11.48 -42.37
C THR A 172 -24.96 12.17 -42.60
N ALA A 173 -24.03 12.02 -41.65
CA ALA A 173 -22.68 12.52 -41.79
C ALA A 173 -21.67 11.57 -41.10
N LEU A 174 -20.57 11.32 -41.80
CA LEU A 174 -19.40 10.63 -41.27
C LEU A 174 -18.25 11.66 -41.18
N THR A 175 -17.85 11.97 -39.97
CA THR A 175 -16.82 12.98 -39.69
C THR A 175 -15.56 12.36 -39.11
N PHE A 176 -14.45 12.60 -39.76
CA PHE A 176 -13.10 12.33 -39.22
C PHE A 176 -12.51 13.65 -38.79
N SER A 177 -12.07 13.75 -37.51
CA SER A 177 -11.42 14.96 -37.02
C SER A 177 -10.13 14.64 -36.29
N PHE A 178 -9.19 15.56 -36.35
CA PHE A 178 -7.97 15.49 -35.57
C PHE A 178 -7.58 16.87 -35.05
N THR A 179 -6.95 16.86 -33.87
CA THR A 179 -6.34 18.05 -33.26
C THR A 179 -4.92 17.72 -32.84
N GLN A 180 -3.93 18.43 -33.39
CA GLN A 180 -2.53 18.24 -33.06
C GLN A 180 -2.01 19.47 -32.33
N PRO A 181 -1.64 19.36 -31.04
CA PRO A 181 -0.98 20.45 -30.33
C PRO A 181 0.46 20.64 -30.87
N LEU A 182 0.82 21.92 -31.10
CA LEU A 182 2.12 22.28 -31.67
C LEU A 182 3.10 22.86 -30.64
N ILE A 183 2.61 23.41 -29.53
CA ILE A 183 3.41 23.99 -28.45
C ILE A 183 3.07 23.33 -27.12
N LYS A 184 1.96 23.73 -26.46
CA LYS A 184 1.49 23.13 -25.22
C LYS A 184 1.03 21.70 -25.47
N ASN A 185 1.39 20.76 -24.60
CA ASN A 185 1.07 19.32 -24.71
C ASN A 185 1.62 18.64 -25.98
N ARG A 186 2.67 19.19 -26.57
CA ARG A 186 3.30 18.61 -27.75
C ARG A 186 4.21 17.45 -27.38
N GLY A 187 4.01 16.32 -28.06
CA GLY A 187 4.91 15.18 -28.06
C GLY A 187 4.80 14.24 -26.84
N THR A 188 5.44 13.09 -26.96
CA THR A 188 5.35 12.01 -25.98
C THR A 188 6.00 12.34 -24.64
N GLY A 189 7.01 13.22 -24.64
CA GLY A 189 7.75 13.58 -23.42
C GLY A 189 6.90 14.32 -22.38
N VAL A 190 5.89 15.07 -22.82
CA VAL A 190 4.98 15.83 -21.93
C VAL A 190 3.75 15.00 -21.58
N ASN A 191 3.12 14.38 -22.58
CA ASN A 191 1.86 13.65 -22.38
C ASN A 191 2.04 12.39 -21.53
N ARG A 192 3.25 11.83 -21.44
CA ARG A 192 3.59 10.69 -20.57
C ARG A 192 4.05 11.08 -19.15
N LEU A 193 4.15 12.38 -18.82
CA LEU A 193 4.58 12.82 -17.49
C LEU A 193 3.74 12.20 -16.36
N PRO A 194 2.39 12.10 -16.43
CA PRO A 194 1.60 11.43 -15.40
C PRO A 194 2.02 9.97 -15.17
N ILE A 195 2.39 9.26 -16.24
CA ILE A 195 2.86 7.85 -16.15
C ILE A 195 4.25 7.81 -15.49
N LEU A 196 5.15 8.73 -15.83
CA LEU A 196 6.48 8.81 -15.23
C LEU A 196 6.40 9.16 -13.74
N ILE A 197 5.51 10.08 -13.38
CA ILE A 197 5.22 10.44 -11.98
C ILE A 197 4.69 9.22 -11.22
N ALA A 198 3.74 8.48 -11.79
CA ALA A 198 3.20 7.28 -11.16
C ALA A 198 4.28 6.20 -10.95
N ARG A 199 5.19 6.00 -11.94
CA ARG A 199 6.33 5.08 -11.80
C ARG A 199 7.33 5.54 -10.75
N SER A 200 7.62 6.83 -10.67
CA SER A 200 8.52 7.36 -9.65
C SER A 200 7.91 7.21 -8.25
N ARG A 201 6.59 7.42 -8.11
CA ARG A 201 5.85 7.17 -6.87
C ARG A 201 5.82 5.70 -6.47
N LEU A 202 5.75 4.78 -7.44
CA LEU A 202 5.89 3.35 -7.15
C LEU A 202 7.22 3.06 -6.47
N ARG A 203 8.34 3.60 -6.97
CA ARG A 203 9.66 3.44 -6.34
C ARG A 203 9.71 3.99 -4.91
N VAL A 204 9.07 5.15 -4.68
CA VAL A 204 8.93 5.69 -3.30
C VAL A 204 8.20 4.69 -2.42
N THR A 205 7.11 4.10 -2.91
CA THR A 205 6.32 3.09 -2.16
C THR A 205 7.14 1.81 -1.89
N GLU A 206 7.95 1.35 -2.84
CA GLU A 206 8.85 0.21 -2.67
C GLU A 206 9.90 0.46 -1.57
N TYR A 207 10.51 1.66 -1.54
CA TYR A 207 11.42 2.04 -0.46
C TYR A 207 10.72 2.12 0.90
N ASN A 208 9.51 2.67 0.94
CA ASN A 208 8.71 2.73 2.16
C ASN A 208 8.29 1.31 2.63
N LEU A 209 7.96 0.40 1.70
CA LEU A 209 7.71 -1.00 2.03
C LEU A 209 8.94 -1.62 2.68
N ARG A 210 10.13 -1.42 2.09
CA ARG A 210 11.37 -1.96 2.65
C ARG A 210 11.61 -1.44 4.08
N ASP A 211 11.39 -0.15 4.34
CA ASP A 211 11.50 0.43 5.67
C ASP A 211 10.48 -0.16 6.65
N SER A 212 9.22 -0.30 6.24
CA SER A 212 8.15 -0.90 7.05
C SER A 212 8.46 -2.36 7.39
N VAL A 213 8.92 -3.15 6.42
CA VAL A 213 9.29 -4.56 6.66
C VAL A 213 10.50 -4.65 7.60
N MET A 214 11.51 -3.77 7.46
CA MET A 214 12.63 -3.72 8.40
C MET A 214 12.16 -3.44 9.83
N GLN A 215 11.18 -2.54 10.00
CA GLN A 215 10.61 -2.25 11.31
C GLN A 215 9.84 -3.46 11.87
N LEU A 216 9.06 -4.15 11.04
CA LEU A 216 8.31 -5.34 11.44
C LEU A 216 9.24 -6.51 11.80
N VAL A 217 10.30 -6.73 11.02
CA VAL A 217 11.33 -7.73 11.31
C VAL A 217 12.04 -7.41 12.62
N MET A 218 12.39 -6.14 12.88
CA MET A 218 12.99 -5.73 14.15
C MET A 218 12.03 -5.99 15.33
N ASN A 219 10.74 -5.69 15.17
CA ASN A 219 9.75 -5.95 16.22
C ASN A 219 9.59 -7.47 16.47
N ALA A 220 9.58 -8.28 15.41
CA ALA A 220 9.52 -9.72 15.52
C ALA A 220 10.78 -10.28 16.22
N GLU A 221 11.97 -9.85 15.82
CA GLU A 221 13.22 -10.29 16.46
C GLU A 221 13.29 -9.84 17.92
N ASN A 222 12.78 -8.66 18.27
CA ASN A 222 12.66 -8.24 19.66
C ASN A 222 11.74 -9.17 20.46
N ALA A 223 10.60 -9.59 19.90
CA ALA A 223 9.71 -10.56 20.56
C ALA A 223 10.39 -11.93 20.78
N TYR A 224 11.25 -12.35 19.84
CA TYR A 224 12.07 -13.54 20.01
C TYR A 224 13.03 -13.41 21.21
N TRP A 225 13.76 -12.28 21.31
CA TRP A 225 14.66 -12.02 22.42
C TRP A 225 13.93 -11.80 23.75
N ASP A 226 12.67 -11.30 23.74
CA ASP A 226 11.82 -11.23 24.94
C ASP A 226 11.52 -12.63 25.47
N LEU A 227 11.22 -13.59 24.60
CA LEU A 227 10.96 -14.97 25.00
C LEU A 227 12.24 -15.65 25.54
N VAL A 228 13.39 -15.45 24.88
CA VAL A 228 14.69 -15.95 25.38
C VAL A 228 14.98 -15.39 26.78
N GLN A 229 14.76 -14.09 26.98
CA GLN A 229 14.95 -13.42 28.28
C GLN A 229 14.03 -13.99 29.35
N ALA A 230 12.74 -14.15 29.04
CA ALA A 230 11.74 -14.67 29.99
C ALA A 230 12.08 -16.11 30.40
N ARG A 231 12.43 -16.96 29.42
CA ARG A 231 12.85 -18.36 29.68
C ARG A 231 14.08 -18.46 30.59
N ASP A 232 15.11 -17.70 30.30
CA ASP A 232 16.35 -17.78 31.05
C ASP A 232 16.19 -17.10 32.42
N ASN A 233 15.39 -16.05 32.56
CA ASN A 233 15.02 -15.46 33.83
C ASN A 233 14.22 -16.44 34.72
N LEU A 234 13.27 -17.21 34.12
CA LEU A 234 12.56 -18.25 34.87
C LEU A 234 13.52 -19.28 35.47
N LYS A 235 14.50 -19.76 34.70
CA LYS A 235 15.55 -20.68 35.23
C LYS A 235 16.30 -20.07 36.40
N VAL A 236 16.64 -18.77 36.35
CA VAL A 236 17.31 -18.07 37.45
C VAL A 236 16.41 -18.03 38.68
N GLN A 237 15.10 -17.72 38.53
CA GLN A 237 14.19 -17.68 39.66
C GLN A 237 13.93 -19.08 40.25
N GLU A 238 13.81 -20.13 39.43
CA GLU A 238 13.66 -21.52 39.89
C GLU A 238 14.88 -21.98 40.69
N LYS A 239 16.11 -21.65 40.23
CA LYS A 239 17.35 -21.90 40.99
C LYS A 239 17.39 -21.09 42.29
N GLY A 240 16.90 -19.84 42.29
CA GLY A 240 16.74 -19.03 43.50
C GLY A 240 15.80 -19.67 44.52
N LEU A 241 14.66 -20.22 44.06
CA LEU A 241 13.72 -20.94 44.90
C LEU A 241 14.33 -22.24 45.46
N GLU A 242 15.14 -22.97 44.68
CA GLU A 242 15.87 -24.15 45.15
C GLU A 242 16.83 -23.80 46.30
N LEU A 243 17.62 -22.74 46.14
CA LEU A 243 18.51 -22.24 47.19
C LEU A 243 17.74 -21.82 48.45
N ALA A 244 16.61 -21.16 48.31
CA ALA A 244 15.74 -20.75 49.41
C ALA A 244 15.16 -21.97 50.16
N ASN A 245 14.73 -23.02 49.41
CA ASN A 245 14.25 -24.28 50.00
C ASN A 245 15.37 -25.02 50.76
N GLU A 246 16.57 -25.07 50.23
CA GLU A 246 17.72 -25.69 50.92
C GLU A 246 18.07 -24.92 52.20
N ALA A 247 18.07 -23.58 52.15
CA ALA A 247 18.31 -22.76 53.34
C ALA A 247 17.23 -23.01 54.42
N LEU A 248 15.95 -23.06 54.03
CA LEU A 248 14.86 -23.37 54.96
C LEU A 248 15.01 -24.75 55.60
N LYS A 249 15.27 -25.80 54.80
CA LYS A 249 15.54 -27.15 55.30
C LYS A 249 16.67 -27.20 56.32
N ARG A 250 17.72 -26.48 56.03
CA ARG A 250 18.87 -26.39 56.96
C ARG A 250 18.47 -25.67 58.25
N SER A 251 17.78 -24.57 58.19
CA SER A 251 17.29 -23.80 59.34
C SER A 251 16.31 -24.63 60.20
N GLN A 252 15.44 -25.44 59.59
CA GLN A 252 14.52 -26.36 60.28
C GLN A 252 15.28 -27.40 61.07
N ARG A 253 16.35 -28.02 60.51
CA ARG A 253 17.19 -29.00 61.22
C ARG A 253 17.94 -28.36 62.37
N GLU A 254 18.46 -27.16 62.21
CA GLU A 254 19.16 -26.43 63.26
C GLU A 254 18.20 -26.04 64.40
N LEU A 255 16.94 -25.72 64.09
CA LEU A 255 15.89 -25.47 65.08
C LEU A 255 15.55 -26.76 65.85
N GLU A 256 15.40 -27.92 65.17
CA GLU A 256 15.14 -29.22 65.77
C GLU A 256 16.28 -29.66 66.72
N LEU A 257 17.51 -29.32 66.37
CA LEU A 257 18.68 -29.58 67.16
C LEU A 257 18.92 -28.55 68.29
N GLY A 258 18.05 -27.55 68.40
CA GLY A 258 18.20 -26.47 69.39
C GLY A 258 19.36 -25.49 69.15
N ALA A 259 19.95 -25.49 67.93
CA ALA A 259 21.04 -24.61 67.53
C ALA A 259 20.56 -23.26 67.00
N MET A 260 19.22 -23.08 66.70
CA MET A 260 18.62 -21.90 66.21
C MET A 260 17.45 -21.44 67.12
N SER A 261 17.25 -20.11 67.22
CA SER A 261 16.07 -19.55 67.94
C SER A 261 14.80 -19.81 67.16
N PRO A 262 13.67 -20.15 67.85
CA PRO A 262 12.38 -20.30 67.19
C PRO A 262 11.88 -19.05 66.46
N LEU A 263 12.42 -17.86 66.75
CA LEU A 263 12.06 -16.62 66.08
C LEU A 263 12.83 -16.42 64.76
N ASP A 264 13.98 -17.07 64.62
CA ASP A 264 14.83 -16.91 63.45
C ASP A 264 14.36 -17.70 62.22
N ILE A 265 13.43 -18.69 62.42
CA ILE A 265 12.86 -19.49 61.32
C ILE A 265 11.96 -18.70 60.39
N TYR A 266 11.34 -17.62 60.89
CA TYR A 266 10.42 -16.80 60.09
C TYR A 266 11.11 -16.14 58.89
N GLN A 267 12.41 -15.87 58.99
CA GLN A 267 13.13 -15.22 57.90
C GLN A 267 13.42 -16.15 56.71
N PRO A 268 13.90 -17.40 56.86
CA PRO A 268 13.96 -18.36 55.78
C PRO A 268 12.58 -18.69 55.18
N GLU A 269 11.53 -18.74 56.01
CA GLU A 269 10.14 -18.95 55.51
C GLU A 269 9.68 -17.82 54.65
N GLN A 270 9.88 -16.56 55.05
CA GLN A 270 9.61 -15.36 54.27
C GLN A 270 10.41 -15.35 52.96
N ASN A 271 11.69 -15.66 53.00
CA ASN A 271 12.55 -15.71 51.81
C ASN A 271 12.07 -16.75 50.79
N ARG A 272 11.70 -17.96 51.25
CA ARG A 272 11.09 -19.00 50.38
C ARG A 272 9.79 -18.52 49.77
N ALA A 273 8.88 -17.92 50.55
CA ALA A 273 7.59 -17.43 50.02
C ALA A 273 7.80 -16.32 48.97
N THR A 274 8.76 -15.44 49.19
CA THR A 274 9.14 -14.38 48.21
C THR A 274 9.71 -14.99 46.92
N ALA A 275 10.57 -15.99 47.03
CA ALA A 275 11.15 -16.70 45.87
C ALA A 275 10.07 -17.44 45.08
N GLU A 276 9.07 -18.05 45.75
CA GLU A 276 7.93 -18.71 45.12
C GLU A 276 7.09 -17.74 44.31
N ILE A 277 6.80 -16.54 44.86
CA ILE A 277 6.11 -15.45 44.13
C ILE A 277 6.90 -15.05 42.89
N SER A 278 8.24 -14.91 42.99
CA SER A 278 9.10 -14.53 41.87
C SER A 278 9.05 -15.59 40.74
N VAL A 279 9.02 -16.88 41.06
CA VAL A 279 8.86 -17.96 40.09
C VAL A 279 7.49 -17.88 39.40
N LEU A 280 6.40 -17.64 40.15
CA LEU A 280 5.07 -17.48 39.56
C LEU A 280 5.02 -16.29 38.59
N GLN A 281 5.61 -15.17 38.96
CA GLN A 281 5.71 -13.98 38.09
C GLN A 281 6.54 -14.25 36.83
N ALA A 282 7.66 -14.97 36.97
CA ALA A 282 8.51 -15.33 35.84
C ALA A 282 7.81 -16.31 34.87
N ARG A 283 7.01 -17.27 35.38
CA ARG A 283 6.18 -18.15 34.56
C ARG A 283 5.14 -17.37 33.77
N PHE A 284 4.42 -16.46 34.43
CA PHE A 284 3.44 -15.61 33.75
C PHE A 284 4.10 -14.75 32.66
N ALA A 285 5.28 -14.19 32.90
CA ALA A 285 6.04 -13.42 31.91
C ALA A 285 6.48 -14.29 30.72
N LEU A 286 6.81 -15.58 30.96
CA LEU A 286 7.12 -16.54 29.90
C LEU A 286 5.90 -16.79 29.02
N ASP A 287 4.74 -17.10 29.63
CA ASP A 287 3.48 -17.34 28.89
C ASP A 287 3.08 -16.14 28.02
N GLN A 288 3.19 -14.92 28.57
CA GLN A 288 2.95 -13.68 27.81
C GLN A 288 3.89 -13.53 26.62
N SER A 289 5.18 -13.82 26.80
CA SER A 289 6.18 -13.71 25.74
C SER A 289 5.96 -14.77 24.66
N GLU A 290 5.53 -15.99 25.03
CA GLU A 290 5.13 -17.02 24.07
C GLU A 290 3.92 -16.60 23.24
N ASP A 291 2.87 -16.06 23.87
CA ASP A 291 1.68 -15.58 23.17
C ASP A 291 2.01 -14.40 22.23
N ALA A 292 2.89 -13.48 22.66
CA ALA A 292 3.37 -12.39 21.82
C ALA A 292 4.14 -12.89 20.59
N LEU A 293 5.00 -13.92 20.76
CA LEU A 293 5.71 -14.55 19.67
C LEU A 293 4.77 -15.24 18.68
N ARG A 294 3.77 -16.00 19.19
CA ARG A 294 2.75 -16.65 18.37
C ARG A 294 1.98 -15.64 17.52
N LYS A 295 1.63 -14.50 18.10
CA LYS A 295 0.97 -13.42 17.37
C LYS A 295 1.80 -12.94 16.19
N GLN A 296 3.11 -12.75 16.36
CA GLN A 296 3.99 -12.32 15.26
C GLN A 296 4.06 -13.35 14.12
N MET A 297 3.94 -14.64 14.43
CA MET A 297 3.89 -15.71 13.44
C MET A 297 2.51 -15.91 12.80
N GLY A 298 1.49 -15.15 13.22
CA GLY A 298 0.11 -15.36 12.76
C GLY A 298 -0.53 -16.68 13.26
N ALA A 299 0.02 -17.26 14.33
CA ALA A 299 -0.41 -18.54 14.90
C ALA A 299 -1.26 -18.40 16.18
N ASP A 300 -1.52 -17.19 16.62
CA ASP A 300 -2.18 -16.85 17.88
C ASP A 300 -3.64 -17.27 17.95
N LEU A 301 -4.28 -17.45 16.82
CA LEU A 301 -5.72 -17.71 16.71
C LEU A 301 -6.08 -19.21 16.67
N ASP A 302 -5.09 -20.09 16.52
CA ASP A 302 -5.34 -21.53 16.46
C ASP A 302 -5.20 -22.18 17.86
N PRO A 303 -6.30 -22.65 18.48
CA PRO A 303 -6.24 -23.31 19.78
C PRO A 303 -5.34 -24.54 19.81
N ALA A 304 -5.15 -25.21 18.68
CA ALA A 304 -4.31 -26.40 18.56
C ALA A 304 -2.82 -26.09 18.77
N PHE A 305 -2.38 -24.87 18.43
CA PHE A 305 -0.99 -24.45 18.56
C PHE A 305 -0.70 -23.66 19.85
N ARG A 306 -1.71 -23.10 20.51
CA ARG A 306 -1.51 -22.27 21.70
C ARG A 306 -0.87 -23.03 22.87
N HIS A 307 -1.15 -24.33 22.99
CA HIS A 307 -0.65 -25.17 24.08
C HIS A 307 0.65 -25.92 23.75
N ILE A 308 1.20 -25.76 22.55
CA ILE A 308 2.46 -26.39 22.16
C ILE A 308 3.61 -25.55 22.71
N PRO A 309 4.49 -26.13 23.57
CA PRO A 309 5.62 -25.37 24.10
C PRO A 309 6.62 -25.01 22.99
N ILE A 310 7.15 -23.80 23.07
CA ILE A 310 8.12 -23.28 22.11
C ILE A 310 9.53 -23.53 22.64
N ALA A 311 10.34 -24.27 21.87
CA ALA A 311 11.74 -24.50 22.14
C ALA A 311 12.60 -23.58 21.24
N LEU A 312 13.35 -22.69 21.85
CA LEU A 312 14.26 -21.80 21.13
C LEU A 312 15.68 -22.38 21.12
N THR A 313 16.36 -22.30 19.98
CA THR A 313 17.72 -22.82 19.81
C THR A 313 18.78 -21.84 20.30
N GLU A 314 18.52 -20.52 20.21
CA GLU A 314 19.47 -19.51 20.64
C GLU A 314 19.41 -19.26 22.14
N GLY A 315 20.60 -19.01 22.72
CA GLY A 315 20.76 -18.65 24.12
C GLY A 315 21.11 -17.16 24.33
N THR A 316 21.28 -16.79 25.61
CA THR A 316 21.68 -15.43 26.02
C THR A 316 23.20 -15.18 25.92
N GLU A 317 24.01 -16.19 25.55
CA GLU A 317 25.46 -16.04 25.46
C GLU A 317 25.85 -14.95 24.45
N VAL A 318 26.82 -14.13 24.88
CA VAL A 318 27.37 -13.04 24.08
C VAL A 318 28.84 -13.32 23.84
N PRO A 319 29.38 -13.17 22.62
CA PRO A 319 30.79 -13.35 22.34
C PRO A 319 31.64 -12.44 23.21
N THR A 320 32.74 -12.98 23.78
CA THR A 320 33.63 -12.23 24.67
C THR A 320 34.56 -11.28 23.92
N ASP A 321 34.85 -11.61 22.65
CA ASP A 321 35.71 -10.82 21.78
C ASP A 321 34.87 -9.96 20.84
N MET A 322 34.64 -8.72 21.27
CA MET A 322 33.84 -7.75 20.51
C MET A 322 34.78 -6.72 19.91
N SER A 323 34.94 -6.73 18.58
CA SER A 323 35.74 -5.72 17.88
C SER A 323 35.19 -4.30 18.08
N PRO A 324 36.07 -3.28 18.06
CA PRO A 324 35.61 -1.90 18.13
C PRO A 324 34.79 -1.54 16.91
N LEU A 325 33.69 -0.79 17.12
CA LEU A 325 32.79 -0.34 16.05
C LEU A 325 33.37 0.94 15.43
N ASP A 326 33.57 0.94 14.10
CA ASP A 326 33.89 2.17 13.35
C ASP A 326 32.63 2.93 12.99
N VAL A 327 32.29 3.89 13.81
CA VAL A 327 31.04 4.68 13.70
C VAL A 327 30.94 5.44 12.38
N GLU A 328 32.05 5.97 11.87
CA GLU A 328 32.02 6.72 10.59
C GLU A 328 31.75 5.80 9.38
N THR A 329 32.20 4.58 9.44
CA THR A 329 31.89 3.58 8.41
C THR A 329 30.42 3.21 8.46
N GLU A 330 29.82 3.03 9.64
CA GLU A 330 28.40 2.74 9.80
C GLU A 330 27.51 3.91 9.34
N VAL A 331 27.90 5.16 9.61
CA VAL A 331 27.21 6.34 9.08
C VAL A 331 27.23 6.38 7.55
N ARG A 332 28.39 6.08 6.94
CA ARG A 332 28.47 6.04 5.45
C ARG A 332 27.59 4.94 4.87
N ARG A 333 27.55 3.76 5.49
CA ARG A 333 26.65 2.67 5.10
C ARG A 333 25.19 3.08 5.22
N ALA A 334 24.78 3.69 6.33
CA ALA A 334 23.43 4.17 6.53
C ALA A 334 23.00 5.17 5.45
N LEU A 335 23.84 6.15 5.13
CA LEU A 335 23.56 7.11 4.07
C LEU A 335 23.43 6.47 2.67
N GLN A 336 24.01 5.30 2.45
CA GLN A 336 23.94 4.58 1.19
C GLN A 336 22.74 3.61 1.12
N TYR A 337 22.41 2.93 2.21
CA TYR A 337 21.49 1.79 2.22
C TYR A 337 20.11 2.10 2.79
N ARG A 338 19.95 3.10 3.64
CA ARG A 338 18.66 3.40 4.29
C ARG A 338 17.54 3.69 3.29
N PRO A 339 16.40 2.96 3.39
CA PRO A 339 15.30 3.11 2.45
C PRO A 339 14.58 4.45 2.56
N ASP A 340 14.42 5.01 3.77
CA ASP A 340 13.75 6.30 4.00
C ASP A 340 14.48 7.46 3.31
N LEU A 341 15.82 7.46 3.32
CA LEU A 341 16.62 8.44 2.59
C LEU A 341 16.49 8.25 1.07
N LYS A 342 16.47 7.00 0.59
CA LYS A 342 16.23 6.70 -0.83
C LYS A 342 14.84 7.14 -1.26
N ALA A 343 13.81 6.92 -0.43
CA ALA A 343 12.46 7.40 -0.68
C ALA A 343 12.40 8.92 -0.79
N ALA A 344 13.03 9.64 0.17
CA ALA A 344 13.08 11.10 0.16
C ALA A 344 13.80 11.65 -1.09
N ASN A 345 14.91 11.04 -1.52
CA ASN A 345 15.59 11.39 -2.76
C ASN A 345 14.73 11.12 -4.00
N GLN A 346 13.97 10.01 -4.02
CA GLN A 346 13.08 9.68 -5.14
C GLN A 346 11.91 10.67 -5.26
N VAL A 347 11.48 11.32 -4.17
CA VAL A 347 10.46 12.37 -4.20
C VAL A 347 10.97 13.58 -5.00
N LEU A 348 12.27 13.91 -4.97
CA LEU A 348 12.82 14.99 -5.78
C LEU A 348 12.68 14.73 -7.29
N ASP A 349 12.76 13.46 -7.72
CA ASP A 349 12.49 13.10 -9.13
C ASP A 349 11.01 13.36 -9.49
N VAL A 350 10.09 13.09 -8.56
CA VAL A 350 8.65 13.41 -8.75
C VAL A 350 8.46 14.91 -8.91
N ASP A 351 9.13 15.72 -8.08
CA ASP A 351 9.05 17.18 -8.14
C ASP A 351 9.58 17.72 -9.46
N ASP A 352 10.69 17.17 -9.98
CA ASP A 352 11.22 17.55 -11.27
C ASP A 352 10.24 17.27 -12.43
N LEU A 353 9.53 16.14 -12.37
CA LEU A 353 8.48 15.81 -13.32
C LEU A 353 7.27 16.76 -13.18
N GLN A 354 6.90 17.13 -11.96
CA GLN A 354 5.82 18.09 -11.70
C GLN A 354 6.19 19.50 -12.20
N ILE A 355 7.42 19.96 -11.99
CA ILE A 355 7.91 21.23 -12.53
C ILE A 355 7.85 21.22 -14.06
N ARG A 356 8.19 20.11 -14.72
CA ARG A 356 8.06 19.98 -16.18
C ARG A 356 6.60 20.09 -16.63
N THR A 357 5.69 19.48 -15.88
CA THR A 357 4.25 19.59 -16.14
C THR A 357 3.77 21.04 -16.00
N ALA A 358 4.15 21.71 -14.91
CA ALA A 358 3.78 23.10 -14.66
C ALA A 358 4.38 24.05 -15.71
N LYS A 359 5.64 23.85 -16.14
CA LYS A 359 6.26 24.61 -17.23
C LYS A 359 5.50 24.46 -18.55
N ASN A 360 5.05 23.26 -18.88
CA ASN A 360 4.24 23.05 -20.08
C ASN A 360 2.88 23.75 -19.99
N SER A 361 2.28 23.85 -18.79
CA SER A 361 0.99 24.49 -18.58
C SER A 361 1.01 26.01 -18.82
N ILE A 362 2.18 26.66 -18.71
CA ILE A 362 2.35 28.08 -19.00
C ILE A 362 2.42 28.37 -20.51
N MET A 363 2.80 27.38 -21.32
CA MET A 363 2.98 27.56 -22.75
C MET A 363 1.66 27.95 -23.44
N PRO A 364 1.71 28.77 -24.51
CA PRO A 364 0.54 29.06 -25.33
C PRO A 364 0.02 27.80 -26.00
N ASP A 365 -1.30 27.73 -26.17
CA ASP A 365 -1.96 26.63 -26.86
C ASP A 365 -2.08 26.99 -28.35
N LEU A 366 -1.22 26.37 -29.15
CA LEU A 366 -1.26 26.43 -30.61
C LEU A 366 -1.54 25.04 -31.11
N SER A 367 -2.66 24.86 -31.81
CA SER A 367 -3.11 23.55 -32.29
C SER A 367 -3.45 23.63 -33.78
N LEU A 368 -3.07 22.60 -34.51
CA LEU A 368 -3.53 22.32 -35.85
C LEU A 368 -4.82 21.50 -35.74
N LEU A 369 -5.86 21.98 -36.43
CA LEU A 369 -7.17 21.34 -36.51
C LEU A 369 -7.40 20.84 -37.93
N GLY A 370 -8.05 19.72 -38.08
CA GLY A 370 -8.53 19.28 -39.35
C GLY A 370 -9.74 18.38 -39.18
N PHE A 371 -10.72 18.55 -40.06
CA PHE A 371 -11.76 17.57 -40.19
C PHE A 371 -12.16 17.33 -41.65
N TYR A 372 -12.64 16.12 -41.89
CA TYR A 372 -13.26 15.69 -43.14
C TYR A 372 -14.61 15.11 -42.80
N THR A 373 -15.68 15.67 -43.44
CA THR A 373 -17.02 15.17 -43.25
C THR A 373 -17.60 14.77 -44.61
N SER A 374 -18.05 13.53 -44.71
CA SER A 374 -18.88 13.09 -45.84
C SER A 374 -20.35 13.14 -45.44
N GLN A 375 -21.18 13.77 -46.25
CA GLN A 375 -22.59 13.96 -46.00
C GLN A 375 -23.44 13.12 -46.92
N GLY A 376 -24.63 12.74 -46.43
CA GLY A 376 -25.66 12.08 -47.22
C GLY A 376 -27.04 12.56 -46.84
N GLN A 377 -27.91 12.63 -47.84
CA GLN A 377 -29.28 13.06 -47.70
C GLN A 377 -30.20 11.97 -48.26
N GLY A 378 -31.26 11.64 -47.54
CA GLY A 378 -32.27 10.68 -47.94
C GLY A 378 -33.68 11.08 -47.44
N GLY A 379 -34.62 10.27 -47.72
CA GLY A 379 -36.02 10.51 -47.43
C GLY A 379 -36.88 10.61 -48.69
N ASP A 380 -38.17 10.66 -48.55
CA ASP A 380 -39.07 10.82 -49.70
C ASP A 380 -38.92 12.24 -50.29
N PHE A 381 -38.50 12.31 -51.56
CA PHE A 381 -38.23 13.56 -52.25
C PHE A 381 -39.46 14.07 -52.94
N TYR A 382 -39.87 15.28 -52.61
CA TYR A 382 -40.97 16.03 -53.17
C TYR A 382 -40.45 17.16 -54.06
N PRO A 383 -40.40 16.99 -55.38
CA PRO A 383 -39.91 18.05 -56.25
C PRO A 383 -40.94 19.21 -56.25
N LEU A 384 -40.55 20.31 -55.66
CA LEU A 384 -41.37 21.53 -55.60
C LEU A 384 -41.00 22.42 -56.79
N THR A 385 -41.92 22.61 -57.73
CA THR A 385 -41.76 23.55 -58.83
C THR A 385 -42.75 24.73 -58.67
N THR A 386 -42.19 25.94 -58.71
CA THR A 386 -43.02 27.16 -58.66
C THR A 386 -43.25 27.66 -60.08
N ASN A 387 -44.50 27.67 -60.50
CA ASN A 387 -44.87 28.21 -61.79
C ASN A 387 -44.75 29.74 -61.83
N LEU A 388 -44.65 30.33 -63.02
CA LEU A 388 -44.54 31.78 -63.25
C LEU A 388 -45.70 32.59 -62.61
N SER A 389 -46.81 31.96 -62.28
CA SER A 389 -47.93 32.51 -61.55
C SER A 389 -47.84 32.42 -60.04
N GLY A 390 -46.69 31.97 -59.49
CA GLY A 390 -46.49 31.85 -58.05
C GLY A 390 -47.11 30.63 -57.37
N THR A 391 -47.71 29.70 -58.17
CA THR A 391 -48.31 28.48 -57.63
C THR A 391 -47.27 27.38 -57.51
N THR A 392 -47.05 26.83 -56.31
CA THR A 392 -46.19 25.70 -56.07
C THR A 392 -46.92 24.40 -56.45
N VAL A 393 -46.33 23.63 -57.36
CA VAL A 393 -46.82 22.32 -57.76
C VAL A 393 -45.90 21.25 -57.25
N VAL A 394 -46.45 20.22 -56.62
CA VAL A 394 -45.69 19.04 -56.14
C VAL A 394 -45.64 18.06 -57.33
N GLY A 395 -44.45 17.72 -57.79
CA GLY A 395 -44.22 16.69 -58.81
C GLY A 395 -44.34 15.27 -58.21
N PRO A 396 -44.16 14.23 -59.06
CA PRO A 396 -44.22 12.84 -58.56
C PRO A 396 -43.17 12.60 -57.47
N VAL A 397 -43.60 11.99 -56.35
CA VAL A 397 -42.76 11.67 -55.22
C VAL A 397 -41.75 10.60 -55.61
N THR A 398 -40.43 10.85 -55.32
CA THR A 398 -39.43 9.85 -55.47
C THR A 398 -39.15 9.23 -54.09
N PRO A 399 -39.51 7.93 -53.90
CA PRO A 399 -39.30 7.29 -52.61
C PRO A 399 -37.81 7.18 -52.30
N GLY A 400 -37.44 7.48 -51.05
CA GLY A 400 -36.07 7.35 -50.54
C GLY A 400 -36.06 7.10 -49.04
N GLY A 401 -34.92 6.75 -48.51
CA GLY A 401 -34.81 6.36 -47.11
C GLY A 401 -33.41 6.48 -46.49
N VAL A 402 -33.24 5.85 -45.34
CA VAL A 402 -31.96 5.80 -44.60
C VAL A 402 -30.85 5.18 -45.45
N GLY A 403 -31.20 4.14 -46.27
CA GLY A 403 -30.23 3.47 -47.14
C GLY A 403 -29.61 4.42 -48.16
N ASP A 404 -30.40 5.33 -48.75
CA ASP A 404 -29.92 6.30 -49.73
C ASP A 404 -29.00 7.33 -49.09
N ALA A 405 -29.38 7.84 -47.92
CA ALA A 405 -28.53 8.76 -47.14
C ALA A 405 -27.17 8.12 -46.76
N VAL A 406 -27.21 6.87 -46.31
CA VAL A 406 -25.99 6.12 -45.92
C VAL A 406 -25.12 5.80 -47.13
N ASN A 407 -25.72 5.33 -48.25
CA ASN A 407 -24.98 5.06 -49.49
C ASN A 407 -24.32 6.33 -50.05
N GLN A 408 -25.02 7.46 -50.03
CA GLN A 408 -24.48 8.73 -50.48
C GLN A 408 -23.33 9.20 -49.59
N MET A 409 -23.47 9.05 -48.27
CA MET A 409 -22.41 9.35 -47.30
C MET A 409 -21.16 8.48 -47.54
N PHE A 410 -21.30 7.16 -47.73
CA PHE A 410 -20.18 6.28 -48.04
C PHE A 410 -19.66 6.41 -49.47
N GLY A 411 -20.44 7.04 -50.35
CA GLY A 411 -20.01 7.38 -51.70
C GLY A 411 -18.99 8.54 -51.74
N PHE A 412 -18.83 9.26 -50.61
CA PHE A 412 -17.90 10.41 -50.47
C PHE A 412 -18.13 11.52 -51.52
N GLY A 413 -19.33 11.63 -52.04
CA GLY A 413 -19.66 12.58 -53.08
C GLY A 413 -19.85 14.02 -52.62
N TYR A 414 -20.12 14.23 -51.31
CA TYR A 414 -20.38 15.53 -50.71
C TYR A 414 -19.46 15.80 -49.55
N PRO A 415 -18.15 16.04 -49.82
CA PRO A 415 -17.19 16.27 -48.76
C PRO A 415 -17.22 17.72 -48.25
N VAL A 416 -17.04 17.85 -46.93
CA VAL A 416 -16.67 19.11 -46.27
C VAL A 416 -15.29 18.92 -45.69
N ILE A 417 -14.34 19.76 -46.08
CA ILE A 417 -12.96 19.69 -45.64
C ILE A 417 -12.62 21.01 -44.97
N GLU A 418 -12.08 20.91 -43.74
CA GLU A 418 -11.56 22.09 -43.02
C GLU A 418 -10.17 21.81 -42.49
N PHE A 419 -9.28 22.78 -42.68
CA PHE A 419 -7.98 22.85 -42.00
C PHE A 419 -7.89 24.22 -41.36
N GLY A 420 -7.48 24.21 -40.09
CA GLY A 420 -7.34 25.45 -39.32
C GLY A 420 -6.17 25.41 -38.35
N VAL A 421 -5.74 26.57 -37.95
CA VAL A 421 -4.78 26.77 -36.87
C VAL A 421 -5.48 27.54 -35.77
N GLN A 422 -5.54 27.00 -34.60
CA GLN A 422 -6.11 27.66 -33.42
C GLN A 422 -4.98 28.11 -32.50
N LEU A 423 -4.91 29.41 -32.23
CA LEU A 423 -4.06 29.97 -31.20
C LEU A 423 -4.92 30.44 -30.03
N ARG A 424 -4.67 29.87 -28.83
CA ARG A 424 -5.25 30.34 -27.59
C ARG A 424 -4.13 30.86 -26.69
N LEU A 425 -4.03 32.15 -26.55
CA LEU A 425 -3.01 32.84 -25.79
C LEU A 425 -3.66 33.51 -24.56
N PRO A 426 -3.46 32.99 -23.36
CA PRO A 426 -3.93 33.69 -22.17
C PRO A 426 -3.07 34.94 -21.94
N ILE A 427 -3.68 36.13 -21.99
CA ILE A 427 -2.99 37.41 -21.79
C ILE A 427 -2.37 37.48 -20.39
N ARG A 428 -3.00 36.83 -19.40
CA ARG A 428 -2.50 36.67 -18.04
C ARG A 428 -2.81 35.26 -17.57
N ASN A 429 -1.79 34.42 -17.46
CA ASN A 429 -1.91 33.06 -16.99
C ASN A 429 -1.43 32.96 -15.52
N ARG A 430 -2.17 33.62 -14.62
CA ARG A 430 -1.81 33.68 -13.19
C ARG A 430 -1.84 32.31 -12.53
N ALA A 431 -2.82 31.47 -12.88
CA ALA A 431 -2.95 30.13 -12.31
C ALA A 431 -1.72 29.27 -12.64
N ALA A 432 -1.39 29.12 -13.91
CA ALA A 432 -0.24 28.31 -14.30
C ALA A 432 1.11 28.89 -13.79
N ALA A 433 1.22 30.21 -13.63
CA ALA A 433 2.39 30.84 -13.02
C ALA A 433 2.49 30.52 -11.52
N ALA A 434 1.36 30.53 -10.81
CA ALA A 434 1.29 30.11 -9.40
C ALA A 434 1.61 28.62 -9.26
N ASP A 435 1.02 27.75 -10.11
CA ASP A 435 1.29 26.31 -10.10
C ASP A 435 2.78 25.99 -10.31
N LEU A 436 3.48 26.76 -11.19
CA LEU A 436 4.92 26.61 -11.37
C LEU A 436 5.70 27.07 -10.14
N ALA A 437 5.28 28.19 -9.54
CA ALA A 437 5.89 28.69 -8.31
C ALA A 437 5.71 27.67 -7.18
N ASP A 438 4.51 27.13 -7.01
CA ASP A 438 4.21 26.12 -5.99
C ASP A 438 5.01 24.82 -6.21
N ALA A 439 5.12 24.33 -7.43
CA ALA A 439 5.95 23.16 -7.75
C ALA A 439 7.44 23.42 -7.45
N THR A 440 7.93 24.64 -7.70
CA THR A 440 9.31 25.01 -7.37
C THR A 440 9.55 25.12 -5.87
N VAL A 441 8.59 25.67 -5.12
CA VAL A 441 8.61 25.72 -3.65
C VAL A 441 8.54 24.31 -3.07
N ALA A 442 7.68 23.43 -3.61
CA ALA A 442 7.60 22.04 -3.19
C ALA A 442 8.96 21.33 -3.31
N LYS A 443 9.63 21.44 -4.48
CA LYS A 443 10.97 20.86 -4.65
C LYS A 443 11.97 21.42 -3.64
N LYS A 444 11.92 22.75 -3.36
CA LYS A 444 12.81 23.37 -2.37
C LYS A 444 12.54 22.85 -0.96
N ARG A 445 11.26 22.73 -0.57
CA ARG A 445 10.84 22.12 0.70
C ARG A 445 11.37 20.70 0.81
N ASP A 446 11.17 19.88 -0.23
CA ASP A 446 11.53 18.47 -0.18
C ASP A 446 13.05 18.26 -0.24
N SER A 447 13.82 19.19 -0.87
CA SER A 447 15.28 19.22 -0.74
C SER A 447 15.76 19.50 0.69
N LEU A 448 15.05 20.35 1.44
CA LEU A 448 15.33 20.59 2.85
C LEU A 448 14.93 19.39 3.71
N THR A 449 13.85 18.68 3.35
CA THR A 449 13.43 17.43 4.00
C THR A 449 14.50 16.36 3.82
N VAL A 450 15.06 16.16 2.63
CA VAL A 450 16.19 15.24 2.41
C VAL A 450 17.36 15.57 3.35
N ARG A 451 17.75 16.85 3.43
CA ARG A 451 18.82 17.27 4.35
C ARG A 451 18.47 16.98 5.81
N SER A 452 17.24 17.20 6.23
CA SER A 452 16.77 16.86 7.58
C SER A 452 16.82 15.35 7.85
N VAL A 453 16.43 14.54 6.86
CA VAL A 453 16.53 13.06 6.95
C VAL A 453 18.00 12.64 7.06
N GLU A 454 18.90 13.19 6.26
CA GLU A 454 20.35 12.92 6.36
C GLU A 454 20.90 13.22 7.76
N GLN A 455 20.51 14.35 8.36
CA GLN A 455 20.90 14.70 9.73
C GLN A 455 20.33 13.71 10.76
N THR A 456 19.07 13.31 10.58
CA THR A 456 18.43 12.30 11.44
C THR A 456 19.13 10.95 11.32
N VAL A 457 19.47 10.52 10.09
CA VAL A 457 20.22 9.28 9.84
C VAL A 457 21.54 9.28 10.59
N ARG A 458 22.30 10.38 10.52
CA ARG A 458 23.58 10.51 11.27
C ARG A 458 23.36 10.39 12.78
N LEU A 459 22.39 11.14 13.31
CA LEU A 459 22.07 11.11 14.74
C LEU A 459 21.63 9.72 15.20
N ASP A 460 20.77 9.08 14.43
CA ASP A 460 20.28 7.72 14.72
C ASP A 460 21.41 6.71 14.83
N VAL A 461 22.35 6.72 13.87
CA VAL A 461 23.50 5.80 13.86
C VAL A 461 24.46 6.10 15.01
N LEU A 462 24.76 7.38 15.25
CA LEU A 462 25.61 7.79 16.37
C LEU A 462 25.03 7.33 17.72
N THR A 463 23.71 7.50 17.90
CA THR A 463 22.99 7.07 19.10
C THR A 463 22.99 5.55 19.24
N ALA A 464 22.69 4.83 18.14
CA ALA A 464 22.67 3.37 18.15
C ALA A 464 24.07 2.78 18.41
N ALA A 465 25.10 3.34 17.81
CA ALA A 465 26.50 2.93 18.04
C ALA A 465 26.92 3.15 19.51
N SER A 466 26.59 4.31 20.08
CA SER A 466 26.84 4.59 21.50
C SER A 466 26.10 3.62 22.43
N GLN A 467 24.86 3.24 22.07
CA GLN A 467 24.08 2.26 22.82
C GLN A 467 24.69 0.86 22.75
N VAL A 468 25.24 0.45 21.60
CA VAL A 468 25.95 -0.82 21.47
C VAL A 468 27.17 -0.83 22.36
N GLU A 469 28.00 0.24 22.39
CA GLU A 469 29.19 0.30 23.23
C GLU A 469 28.81 0.36 24.71
N SER A 470 27.78 1.09 25.10
CA SER A 470 27.28 1.12 26.48
C SER A 470 26.79 -0.26 26.94
N SER A 471 25.96 -0.94 26.14
CA SER A 471 25.45 -2.26 26.49
C SER A 471 26.53 -3.33 26.50
N LYS A 472 27.54 -3.26 25.62
CA LYS A 472 28.74 -4.08 25.64
C LYS A 472 29.51 -3.96 26.98
N ASN A 473 29.70 -2.73 27.45
CA ASN A 473 30.35 -2.49 28.73
C ASN A 473 29.48 -2.97 29.90
N SER A 474 28.15 -2.81 29.81
CA SER A 474 27.22 -3.31 30.83
C SER A 474 27.29 -4.84 30.97
N VAL A 475 27.39 -5.59 29.86
CA VAL A 475 27.54 -7.06 29.88
C VAL A 475 28.86 -7.44 30.60
N LYS A 476 29.98 -6.76 30.28
CA LYS A 476 31.27 -7.03 30.95
C LYS A 476 31.18 -6.82 32.46
N LEU A 477 30.57 -5.71 32.88
CA LEU A 477 30.39 -5.41 34.31
C LEU A 477 29.43 -6.38 35.00
N ALA A 478 28.38 -6.84 34.29
CA ALA A 478 27.45 -7.84 34.82
C ALA A 478 28.13 -9.20 35.04
N HIS A 479 29.05 -9.61 34.17
CA HIS A 479 29.85 -10.81 34.38
C HIS A 479 30.75 -10.67 35.62
N VAL A 480 31.39 -9.52 35.82
CA VAL A 480 32.21 -9.25 37.02
C VAL A 480 31.35 -9.25 38.29
N ALA A 481 30.16 -8.63 38.22
CA ALA A 481 29.22 -8.60 39.34
C ALA A 481 28.74 -10.02 39.72
N LEU A 482 28.45 -10.86 38.70
CA LEU A 482 28.09 -12.26 38.94
C LEU A 482 29.23 -13.05 39.63
N ASP A 483 30.48 -12.94 39.16
CA ASP A 483 31.64 -13.61 39.76
C ASP A 483 31.81 -13.21 41.25
N PHE A 484 31.68 -11.91 41.55
CA PHE A 484 31.74 -11.45 42.94
C PHE A 484 30.54 -11.89 43.77
N ALA A 485 29.34 -11.93 43.22
CA ALA A 485 28.16 -12.42 43.95
C ALA A 485 28.30 -13.92 44.30
N GLN A 486 28.85 -14.73 43.39
CA GLN A 486 29.15 -16.15 43.65
C GLN A 486 30.18 -16.31 44.77
N LYS A 487 31.29 -15.55 44.70
CA LYS A 487 32.34 -15.57 45.74
C LYS A 487 31.79 -15.07 47.07
N TYR A 488 30.96 -14.04 47.09
CA TYR A 488 30.32 -13.51 48.28
C TYR A 488 29.41 -14.55 48.94
N LEU A 489 28.56 -15.21 48.17
CA LEU A 489 27.70 -16.28 48.69
C LEU A 489 28.55 -17.42 49.29
N ALA A 490 29.57 -17.88 48.59
CA ALA A 490 30.47 -18.93 49.08
C ALA A 490 31.16 -18.53 50.38
N ALA A 491 31.61 -17.27 50.50
CA ALA A 491 32.24 -16.75 51.72
C ALA A 491 31.27 -16.68 52.89
N GLU A 492 30.03 -16.18 52.69
CA GLU A 492 29.03 -16.10 53.76
C GLU A 492 28.54 -17.49 54.21
N GLN A 493 28.39 -18.43 53.26
CA GLN A 493 28.09 -19.83 53.59
C GLN A 493 29.19 -20.42 54.48
N LYS A 494 30.48 -20.18 54.19
CA LYS A 494 31.58 -20.68 54.96
C LYS A 494 31.66 -20.05 56.37
N LYS A 495 31.43 -18.73 56.48
CA LYS A 495 31.34 -18.04 57.77
C LYS A 495 30.20 -18.57 58.61
N TYR A 496 29.03 -18.84 58.00
CA TYR A 496 27.87 -19.42 58.68
C TYR A 496 28.19 -20.84 59.19
N GLU A 497 28.81 -21.67 58.38
CA GLU A 497 29.26 -23.03 58.78
C GLU A 497 30.24 -22.99 59.98
N LEU A 498 31.08 -21.96 60.07
CA LEU A 498 31.97 -21.75 61.16
C LEU A 498 31.36 -21.07 62.42
N GLY A 499 30.05 -20.74 62.33
CA GLY A 499 29.32 -20.08 63.42
C GLY A 499 29.68 -18.58 63.62
N THR A 500 30.38 -17.95 62.65
CA THR A 500 30.83 -16.55 62.71
C THR A 500 29.91 -15.56 62.01
N SER A 501 28.85 -16.05 61.31
CA SER A 501 27.86 -15.24 60.62
C SER A 501 26.45 -15.76 60.89
N GLN A 502 25.43 -14.89 60.75
CA GLN A 502 24.02 -15.24 60.91
C GLN A 502 23.42 -15.69 59.56
N ILE A 503 22.39 -16.52 59.62
CA ILE A 503 21.65 -16.98 58.42
C ILE A 503 21.16 -15.82 57.54
N TYR A 504 20.83 -14.69 58.12
CA TYR A 504 20.45 -13.47 57.43
C TYR A 504 21.42 -13.09 56.31
N PHE A 505 22.73 -13.10 56.58
CA PHE A 505 23.74 -12.70 55.59
C PHE A 505 23.87 -13.74 54.48
N VAL A 506 23.62 -15.02 54.74
CA VAL A 506 23.56 -16.06 53.70
C VAL A 506 22.38 -15.85 52.79
N LEU A 507 21.19 -15.57 53.34
CA LEU A 507 19.97 -15.29 52.56
C LEU A 507 20.13 -14.01 51.72
N GLN A 508 20.77 -12.96 52.28
CA GLN A 508 21.08 -11.74 51.54
C GLN A 508 22.07 -12.01 50.39
N ALA A 509 23.08 -12.85 50.60
CA ALA A 509 24.03 -13.22 49.55
C ALA A 509 23.37 -14.08 48.47
N GLN A 510 22.44 -14.98 48.80
CA GLN A 510 21.63 -15.72 47.84
C GLN A 510 20.79 -14.79 46.97
N GLN A 511 20.11 -13.81 47.58
CA GLN A 511 19.34 -12.80 46.84
C GLN A 511 20.22 -11.95 45.92
N SER A 512 21.42 -11.57 46.38
CA SER A 512 22.42 -10.87 45.59
C SER A 512 22.86 -11.68 44.37
N LEU A 513 23.03 -12.99 44.50
CA LEU A 513 23.38 -13.90 43.40
C LEU A 513 22.24 -13.95 42.37
N VAL A 514 20.99 -14.17 42.79
CA VAL A 514 19.82 -14.22 41.92
C VAL A 514 19.67 -12.90 41.14
N ASN A 515 19.86 -11.77 41.81
CA ASN A 515 19.84 -10.45 41.18
C ASN A 515 20.94 -10.27 40.15
N ALA A 516 22.17 -10.73 40.44
CA ALA A 516 23.29 -10.65 39.52
C ALA A 516 23.12 -11.57 38.28
N GLU A 517 22.61 -12.79 38.47
CA GLU A 517 22.26 -13.70 37.37
C GLU A 517 21.14 -13.08 36.48
N SER A 518 20.09 -12.56 37.07
CA SER A 518 19.00 -11.87 36.32
C SER A 518 19.51 -10.62 35.57
N ALA A 519 20.40 -9.84 36.20
CA ALA A 519 21.02 -8.67 35.57
C ALA A 519 21.89 -9.07 34.38
N LEU A 520 22.65 -10.18 34.47
CA LEU A 520 23.43 -10.68 33.34
C LEU A 520 22.53 -11.06 32.15
N VAL A 521 21.44 -11.79 32.38
CA VAL A 521 20.48 -12.14 31.36
C VAL A 521 19.93 -10.88 30.69
N GLN A 522 19.47 -9.89 31.47
CA GLN A 522 18.94 -8.64 30.97
C GLN A 522 19.97 -7.85 30.13
N ASN A 523 21.20 -7.68 30.62
CA ASN A 523 22.22 -6.94 29.90
C ASN A 523 22.68 -7.66 28.63
N SER A 524 22.72 -9.01 28.63
CA SER A 524 23.04 -9.80 27.43
C SER A 524 22.00 -9.62 26.32
N ILE A 525 20.73 -9.64 26.68
CA ILE A 525 19.65 -9.39 25.71
C ILE A 525 19.64 -7.93 25.27
N ALA A 526 19.85 -6.97 26.18
CA ALA A 526 19.96 -5.56 25.85
C ALA A 526 21.07 -5.29 24.83
N TYR A 527 22.19 -5.98 24.92
CA TYR A 527 23.28 -5.92 23.94
C TYR A 527 22.81 -6.45 22.56
N LYS A 528 22.17 -7.63 22.50
CA LYS A 528 21.67 -8.21 21.25
C LYS A 528 20.64 -7.28 20.57
N ARG A 529 19.75 -6.66 21.34
CA ARG A 529 18.81 -5.65 20.84
C ARG A 529 19.48 -4.36 20.37
N SER A 530 20.55 -3.93 21.04
CA SER A 530 21.29 -2.74 20.59
C SER A 530 21.98 -2.98 19.24
N VAL A 531 22.54 -4.18 19.02
CA VAL A 531 23.10 -4.58 17.73
C VAL A 531 22.01 -4.66 16.65
N LEU A 532 20.87 -5.27 16.97
CA LEU A 532 19.72 -5.32 16.07
C LEU A 532 19.24 -3.92 15.68
N ASN A 533 19.14 -3.00 16.65
CA ASN A 533 18.78 -1.60 16.38
C ASN A 533 19.81 -0.92 15.48
N LEU A 534 21.10 -1.16 15.68
CA LEU A 534 22.15 -0.63 14.81
C LEU A 534 21.98 -1.13 13.37
N LEU A 535 21.77 -2.43 13.15
CA LEU A 535 21.50 -3.02 11.82
C LEU A 535 20.25 -2.40 11.16
N ARG A 536 19.23 -2.11 11.95
CA ARG A 536 18.03 -1.38 11.44
C ARG A 536 18.39 0.06 11.05
N ARG A 537 19.22 0.77 11.86
CA ARG A 537 19.60 2.17 11.61
C ARG A 537 20.61 2.31 10.46
N THR A 538 21.40 1.30 10.17
CA THR A 538 22.27 1.25 8.98
C THR A 538 21.53 0.85 7.71
N GLY A 539 20.36 0.23 7.83
CA GLY A 539 19.55 -0.22 6.70
C GLY A 539 19.93 -1.60 6.17
N GLU A 540 20.80 -2.33 6.86
CA GLU A 540 21.33 -3.63 6.44
C GLU A 540 20.59 -4.82 7.06
N LEU A 541 19.60 -4.59 7.94
CA LEU A 541 18.92 -5.65 8.70
C LEU A 541 18.37 -6.78 7.82
N LEU A 542 17.70 -6.47 6.71
CA LEU A 542 17.11 -7.49 5.85
C LEU A 542 18.21 -8.29 5.11
N ASP A 543 19.24 -7.59 4.64
CA ASP A 543 20.32 -8.20 3.88
C ASP A 543 21.14 -9.14 4.79
N GLU A 544 21.41 -8.74 6.05
CA GLU A 544 22.11 -9.56 7.07
C GLU A 544 21.29 -10.79 7.49
N ARG A 545 19.96 -10.68 7.52
CA ARG A 545 19.06 -11.82 7.79
C ARG A 545 18.75 -12.64 6.55
N GLY A 546 19.26 -12.29 5.36
CA GLY A 546 19.01 -12.99 4.11
C GLY A 546 17.58 -12.87 3.59
N ILE A 547 16.83 -11.84 4.04
CA ILE A 547 15.44 -11.61 3.67
C ILE A 547 15.39 -10.83 2.36
N GLN A 548 14.90 -11.47 1.29
CA GLN A 548 14.65 -10.82 0.00
C GLN A 548 13.18 -10.44 -0.10
N LEU A 549 12.91 -9.15 -0.38
CA LEU A 549 11.58 -8.68 -0.72
C LEU A 549 11.37 -8.91 -2.22
N GLN A 550 10.51 -9.87 -2.53
CA GLN A 550 10.01 -10.12 -3.89
C GLN A 550 8.88 -9.18 -4.24
#